data_d47a40df97aae518ff75725268b2301a
#
_entry.id   d47a40df97aae518ff75725268b2301a
#
_cell.length_a   1.000
_cell.length_b   1.000
_cell.length_c   1.000
_cell.angle_alpha   90.00
_cell.angle_beta   90.00
_cell.angle_gamma   90.00
#
_symmetry.space_group_name_H-M   'P 1'
#
loop_
_entity.id
_entity.type
_entity.pdbx_description
1 polymer ?
#
loop_
_entity_poly.entity_id
_entity_poly.type
_entity_poly.pdbx_seq_one_letter_code
_entity_poly.pdbx_strand_id
1 'polypeptide(L)'
;MPSLAESYYSRANELLARAWAANAPVIAQLAPVIGASIAKGGVVHTFGSGHSELVSREIIGRAGGLVCVTGITDPTGGFIENLPGYGTRLVERYDRQYQLLPGEVIIVISNSGKNGSPIDVALYARQKGLTVIALTCLAMSRATPSQHPGGKRLFEVADHVLDNGGVPGDAIVDAGGVMGGPTSTFIGCSVLNWLMLA
;
A
#
# COMPACT_ATOMS: atom_id res chain seq x y z
N MET A 1 7.87 -33.27 12.63
CA MET A 1 7.94 -32.08 11.76
C MET A 1 6.96 -31.04 12.31
N PRO A 2 7.27 -29.75 12.26
CA PRO A 2 6.32 -28.72 12.69
C PRO A 2 5.04 -28.80 11.85
N SER A 3 3.91 -28.43 12.44
CA SER A 3 2.65 -28.29 11.73
C SER A 3 2.73 -27.16 10.67
N LEU A 4 1.81 -27.14 9.71
CA LEU A 4 1.74 -26.04 8.73
C LEU A 4 1.50 -24.68 9.42
N ALA A 5 0.71 -24.66 10.49
CA ALA A 5 0.47 -23.44 11.28
C ALA A 5 1.74 -22.95 11.99
N GLU A 6 2.53 -23.82 12.61
CA GLU A 6 3.82 -23.48 13.22
C GLU A 6 4.83 -23.00 12.17
N SER A 7 4.85 -23.63 11.00
CA SER A 7 5.69 -23.21 9.87
C SER A 7 5.30 -21.83 9.36
N TYR A 8 3.99 -21.56 9.24
CA TYR A 8 3.49 -20.25 8.87
C TYR A 8 3.89 -19.18 9.91
N TYR A 9 3.62 -19.46 11.20
CA TYR A 9 3.97 -18.56 12.30
C TYR A 9 5.45 -18.16 12.29
N SER A 10 6.34 -19.15 12.20
CA SER A 10 7.79 -18.90 12.17
C SER A 10 8.19 -18.03 10.98
N ARG A 11 7.78 -18.43 9.77
CA ARG A 11 8.13 -17.69 8.54
C ARG A 11 7.51 -16.30 8.46
N ALA A 12 6.28 -16.13 8.94
CA ALA A 12 5.62 -14.83 8.99
C ALA A 12 6.35 -13.85 9.94
N ASN A 13 6.81 -14.33 11.11
CA ASN A 13 7.60 -13.52 12.03
C ASN A 13 8.97 -13.12 11.45
N GLU A 14 9.64 -14.02 10.73
CA GLU A 14 10.90 -13.71 10.04
C GLU A 14 10.69 -12.63 8.96
N LEU A 15 9.59 -12.72 8.20
CA LEU A 15 9.23 -11.72 7.20
C LEU A 15 8.91 -10.37 7.86
N LEU A 16 8.17 -10.38 8.97
CA LEU A 16 7.84 -9.17 9.71
C LEU A 16 9.11 -8.46 10.23
N ALA A 17 10.05 -9.21 10.79
CA ALA A 17 11.32 -8.66 11.26
C ALA A 17 12.15 -8.05 10.11
N ARG A 18 12.19 -8.73 8.96
CA ARG A 18 12.86 -8.21 7.75
C ARG A 18 12.18 -6.95 7.21
N ALA A 19 10.85 -6.94 7.18
CA ALA A 19 10.08 -5.77 6.75
C ALA A 19 10.35 -4.56 7.67
N TRP A 20 10.43 -4.76 8.99
CA TRP A 20 10.83 -3.71 9.92
C TRP A 20 12.22 -3.16 9.59
N ALA A 21 13.21 -4.02 9.49
CA ALA A 21 14.59 -3.61 9.22
C ALA A 21 14.72 -2.83 7.88
N ALA A 22 13.98 -3.24 6.86
CA ALA A 22 14.00 -2.59 5.55
C ALA A 22 13.29 -1.22 5.56
N ASN A 23 12.19 -1.09 6.31
CA ASN A 23 11.36 0.12 6.29
C ASN A 23 11.73 1.15 7.36
N ALA A 24 12.37 0.79 8.46
CA ALA A 24 12.70 1.71 9.54
C ALA A 24 13.43 2.98 9.07
N PRO A 25 14.44 2.93 8.18
CA PRO A 25 15.08 4.13 7.65
C PRO A 25 14.15 4.98 6.78
N VAL A 26 13.26 4.36 6.00
CA VAL A 26 12.29 5.06 5.15
C VAL A 26 11.21 5.71 6.01
N ILE A 27 10.72 5.02 7.03
CA ILE A 27 9.77 5.54 8.00
C ILE A 27 10.34 6.78 8.72
N ALA A 28 11.61 6.73 9.16
CA ALA A 28 12.27 7.87 9.78
C ALA A 28 12.37 9.11 8.86
N GLN A 29 12.45 8.90 7.53
CA GLN A 29 12.39 9.99 6.55
C GLN A 29 10.97 10.50 6.30
N LEU A 30 9.97 9.61 6.33
CA LEU A 30 8.58 9.94 6.04
C LEU A 30 7.85 10.58 7.21
N ALA A 31 8.17 10.20 8.45
CA ALA A 31 7.51 10.72 9.64
C ALA A 31 7.48 12.28 9.70
N PRO A 32 8.60 13.00 9.48
CA PRO A 32 8.57 14.46 9.46
C PRO A 32 7.77 15.04 8.28
N VAL A 33 7.71 14.36 7.13
CA VAL A 33 6.92 14.79 5.96
C VAL A 33 5.43 14.73 6.28
N ILE A 34 4.98 13.59 6.82
CA ILE A 34 3.59 13.39 7.24
C ILE A 34 3.23 14.35 8.38
N GLY A 35 4.08 14.44 9.40
CA GLY A 35 3.87 15.34 10.54
C GLY A 35 3.76 16.81 10.12
N ALA A 36 4.60 17.26 9.18
CA ALA A 36 4.54 18.62 8.65
C ALA A 36 3.25 18.90 7.84
N SER A 37 2.75 17.90 7.12
CA SER A 37 1.46 18.00 6.42
C SER A 37 0.30 18.13 7.41
N ILE A 38 0.25 17.24 8.41
CA ILE A 38 -0.78 17.24 9.46
C ILE A 38 -0.76 18.54 10.27
N ALA A 39 0.42 19.05 10.62
CA ALA A 39 0.56 20.30 11.37
C ALA A 39 0.00 21.52 10.62
N LYS A 40 -0.13 21.44 9.29
CA LYS A 40 -0.76 22.46 8.43
C LYS A 40 -2.25 22.22 8.20
N GLY A 41 -2.85 21.24 8.87
CA GLY A 41 -4.24 20.83 8.69
C GLY A 41 -4.47 19.85 7.54
N GLY A 42 -3.40 19.29 6.97
CA GLY A 42 -3.48 18.34 5.87
C GLY A 42 -3.99 16.95 6.32
N VAL A 43 -4.44 16.19 5.35
CA VAL A 43 -5.00 14.85 5.50
C VAL A 43 -4.04 13.82 4.89
N VAL A 44 -3.96 12.64 5.51
CA VAL A 44 -3.30 11.47 4.93
C VAL A 44 -4.36 10.66 4.18
N HIS A 45 -4.19 10.56 2.87
CA HIS A 45 -5.08 9.79 2.02
C HIS A 45 -4.55 8.38 1.82
N THR A 46 -5.45 7.41 1.61
CA THR A 46 -5.05 6.04 1.31
C THR A 46 -5.85 5.48 0.13
N PHE A 47 -5.24 4.56 -0.60
CA PHE A 47 -5.92 3.78 -1.63
C PHE A 47 -5.35 2.36 -1.70
N GLY A 48 -6.23 1.39 -1.82
CA GLY A 48 -5.91 0.02 -2.17
C GLY A 48 -7.09 -0.60 -2.91
N SER A 49 -6.82 -1.54 -3.80
CA SER A 49 -7.84 -2.29 -4.54
C SER A 49 -7.79 -3.77 -4.17
N GLY A 50 -8.91 -4.47 -4.17
CA GLY A 50 -9.01 -5.86 -3.72
C GLY A 50 -8.55 -6.03 -2.27
N HIS A 51 -7.73 -7.05 -1.98
CA HIS A 51 -7.20 -7.27 -0.63
C HIS A 51 -6.31 -6.13 -0.11
N SER A 52 -5.70 -5.32 -0.99
CA SER A 52 -4.95 -4.13 -0.58
C SER A 52 -5.83 -3.06 0.06
N GLU A 53 -7.14 -3.08 -0.18
CA GLU A 53 -8.10 -2.18 0.49
C GLU A 53 -8.18 -2.47 1.99
N LEU A 54 -8.02 -3.71 2.43
CA LEU A 54 -8.00 -4.06 3.86
C LEU A 54 -6.83 -3.36 4.57
N VAL A 55 -5.67 -3.32 3.92
CA VAL A 55 -4.48 -2.62 4.43
C VAL A 55 -4.71 -1.11 4.46
N SER A 56 -5.32 -0.54 3.41
CA SER A 56 -5.71 0.87 3.35
C SER A 56 -6.66 1.24 4.49
N ARG A 57 -7.66 0.42 4.76
CA ARG A 57 -8.66 0.64 5.80
C ARG A 57 -8.13 0.48 7.22
N GLU A 58 -7.04 -0.26 7.42
CA GLU A 58 -6.47 -0.54 8.74
C GLU A 58 -6.17 0.73 9.54
N ILE A 59 -5.73 1.80 8.90
CA ILE A 59 -5.35 3.05 9.58
C ILE A 59 -6.44 4.13 9.57
N ILE A 60 -7.64 3.85 9.01
CA ILE A 60 -8.73 4.82 8.89
C ILE A 60 -9.70 4.68 10.07
N GLY A 61 -9.93 5.79 10.79
CA GLY A 61 -11.05 5.93 11.73
C GLY A 61 -11.11 4.89 12.86
N ARG A 62 -9.95 4.44 13.35
CA ARG A 62 -9.86 3.43 14.40
C ARG A 62 -9.36 3.99 15.72
N ALA A 63 -9.73 3.36 16.85
CA ALA A 63 -9.15 3.66 18.15
C ALA A 63 -7.62 3.42 18.12
N GLY A 64 -6.87 4.36 18.68
CA GLY A 64 -5.42 4.34 18.71
C GLY A 64 -4.74 4.78 17.41
N GLY A 65 -5.51 5.20 16.38
CA GLY A 65 -5.00 5.74 15.13
C GLY A 65 -5.11 7.25 15.03
N LEU A 66 -4.56 7.80 13.94
CA LEU A 66 -4.70 9.23 13.60
C LEU A 66 -6.11 9.51 13.06
N VAL A 67 -6.70 10.64 13.49
CA VAL A 67 -8.05 11.05 13.05
C VAL A 67 -8.04 11.69 11.64
N CYS A 68 -6.89 12.16 11.18
CA CYS A 68 -6.71 12.85 9.88
C CYS A 68 -6.37 11.88 8.74
N VAL A 69 -6.85 10.64 8.80
CA VAL A 69 -6.65 9.64 7.74
C VAL A 69 -7.98 9.32 7.08
N THR A 70 -8.00 9.33 5.75
CA THR A 70 -9.19 8.97 4.95
C THR A 70 -8.77 8.14 3.73
N GLY A 71 -9.71 7.50 3.05
CA GLY A 71 -9.38 6.59 1.95
C GLY A 71 -10.31 6.69 0.75
N ILE A 72 -9.74 6.44 -0.41
CA ILE A 72 -10.45 6.25 -1.66
C ILE A 72 -10.97 4.81 -1.69
N THR A 73 -12.27 4.63 -1.84
CA THR A 73 -12.90 3.30 -1.88
C THR A 73 -13.08 2.84 -3.32
N ASP A 74 -12.71 1.60 -3.60
CA ASP A 74 -13.03 0.90 -4.84
C ASP A 74 -14.32 0.08 -4.66
N PRO A 75 -15.48 0.54 -5.17
CA PRO A 75 -16.76 -0.15 -4.97
C PRO A 75 -16.84 -1.51 -5.69
N THR A 76 -15.88 -1.80 -6.57
CA THR A 76 -15.85 -3.06 -7.33
C THR A 76 -15.03 -4.15 -6.63
N GLY A 77 -14.35 -3.82 -5.51
CA GLY A 77 -13.49 -4.79 -4.82
C GLY A 77 -12.30 -5.27 -5.66
N GLY A 78 -11.86 -4.48 -6.63
CA GLY A 78 -10.72 -4.81 -7.51
C GLY A 78 -11.08 -5.54 -8.81
N PHE A 79 -12.34 -5.92 -9.02
CA PHE A 79 -12.71 -6.70 -10.20
C PHE A 79 -12.41 -6.04 -11.54
N ILE A 80 -12.43 -4.72 -11.60
CA ILE A 80 -12.14 -3.94 -12.82
C ILE A 80 -10.93 -3.02 -12.67
N GLU A 81 -10.06 -3.28 -11.71
CA GLU A 81 -8.92 -2.42 -11.40
C GLU A 81 -7.94 -2.22 -12.56
N ASN A 82 -7.97 -3.10 -13.58
CA ASN A 82 -7.14 -2.99 -14.78
C ASN A 82 -7.87 -2.41 -15.99
N LEU A 83 -9.13 -1.98 -15.81
CA LEU A 83 -9.82 -1.22 -16.86
C LEU A 83 -9.14 0.15 -17.03
N PRO A 84 -8.64 0.50 -18.25
CA PRO A 84 -7.93 1.75 -18.47
C PRO A 84 -8.71 2.98 -18.00
N GLY A 85 -8.08 3.84 -17.20
CA GLY A 85 -8.67 5.05 -16.66
C GLY A 85 -9.67 4.86 -15.52
N TYR A 86 -9.93 3.64 -15.08
CA TYR A 86 -10.84 3.38 -13.96
C TYR A 86 -10.32 4.02 -12.66
N GLY A 87 -9.05 3.83 -12.34
CA GLY A 87 -8.42 4.44 -11.16
C GLY A 87 -8.47 5.97 -11.20
N THR A 88 -8.28 6.57 -12.39
CA THR A 88 -8.44 8.01 -12.60
C THR A 88 -9.85 8.46 -12.22
N ARG A 89 -10.89 7.74 -12.66
CA ARG A 89 -12.29 8.10 -12.31
C ARG A 89 -12.58 7.98 -10.83
N LEU A 90 -12.01 6.99 -10.15
CA LEU A 90 -12.14 6.85 -8.70
C LEU A 90 -11.53 8.04 -7.97
N VAL A 91 -10.30 8.41 -8.29
CA VAL A 91 -9.62 9.52 -7.62
C VAL A 91 -10.22 10.89 -7.98
N GLU A 92 -10.66 11.11 -9.21
CA GLU A 92 -11.39 12.33 -9.60
C GLU A 92 -12.70 12.51 -8.82
N ARG A 93 -13.45 11.41 -8.63
CA ARG A 93 -14.67 11.43 -7.81
C ARG A 93 -14.34 11.79 -6.37
N TYR A 94 -13.31 11.17 -5.81
CA TYR A 94 -12.86 11.43 -4.45
C TYR A 94 -12.38 12.88 -4.29
N ASP A 95 -11.56 13.39 -5.20
CA ASP A 95 -11.04 14.76 -5.19
C ASP A 95 -12.16 15.81 -5.22
N ARG A 96 -13.22 15.61 -6.00
CA ARG A 96 -14.39 16.49 -5.97
C ARG A 96 -15.09 16.57 -4.62
N GLN A 97 -15.00 15.51 -3.82
CA GLN A 97 -15.67 15.42 -2.52
C GLN A 97 -14.77 15.89 -1.37
N TYR A 98 -13.49 15.51 -1.39
CA TYR A 98 -12.56 15.67 -0.27
C TYR A 98 -11.42 16.67 -0.54
N GLN A 99 -11.26 17.12 -1.79
CA GLN A 99 -10.26 18.11 -2.21
C GLN A 99 -8.82 17.71 -1.85
N LEU A 100 -8.17 16.98 -2.74
CA LEU A 100 -6.74 16.67 -2.63
C LEU A 100 -5.92 17.97 -2.75
N LEU A 101 -5.21 18.35 -1.70
CA LEU A 101 -4.47 19.61 -1.63
C LEU A 101 -2.95 19.39 -1.79
N PRO A 102 -2.26 20.31 -2.49
CA PRO A 102 -0.80 20.24 -2.60
C PRO A 102 -0.12 20.23 -1.24
N GLY A 103 0.87 19.34 -1.06
CA GLY A 103 1.59 19.16 0.20
C GLY A 103 0.96 18.14 1.15
N GLU A 104 -0.21 17.60 0.83
CA GLU A 104 -0.76 16.43 1.52
C GLU A 104 -0.05 15.14 1.11
N VAL A 105 -0.39 14.06 1.76
CA VAL A 105 0.25 12.74 1.56
C VAL A 105 -0.80 11.72 1.14
N ILE A 106 -0.45 10.88 0.17
CA ILE A 106 -1.25 9.70 -0.17
C ILE A 106 -0.41 8.43 -0.08
N ILE A 107 -0.96 7.41 0.55
CA ILE A 107 -0.38 6.07 0.61
C ILE A 107 -1.18 5.17 -0.33
N VAL A 108 -0.52 4.69 -1.38
CA VAL A 108 -1.11 3.79 -2.37
C VAL A 108 -0.59 2.38 -2.15
N ILE A 109 -1.49 1.45 -1.91
CA ILE A 109 -1.18 0.07 -1.56
C ILE A 109 -1.50 -0.85 -2.75
N SER A 110 -0.51 -1.61 -3.21
CA SER A 110 -0.67 -2.66 -4.22
C SER A 110 0.43 -3.70 -4.06
N ASN A 111 0.08 -4.90 -3.63
CA ASN A 111 1.09 -5.94 -3.37
C ASN A 111 1.93 -6.25 -4.61
N SER A 112 1.30 -6.43 -5.77
CA SER A 112 2.02 -6.65 -7.03
C SER A 112 2.59 -5.38 -7.68
N GLY A 113 2.05 -4.21 -7.33
CA GLY A 113 2.44 -2.92 -7.90
C GLY A 113 2.21 -2.76 -9.40
N LYS A 114 1.53 -3.71 -10.05
CA LYS A 114 1.40 -3.77 -11.52
C LYS A 114 0.05 -3.28 -12.06
N ASN A 115 -1.00 -3.28 -11.22
CA ASN A 115 -2.39 -3.06 -11.62
C ASN A 115 -2.68 -1.59 -11.95
N GLY A 116 -3.62 -1.35 -12.87
CA GLY A 116 -3.90 -0.03 -13.44
C GLY A 116 -4.37 0.99 -12.41
N SER A 117 -5.39 0.68 -11.62
CA SER A 117 -6.00 1.65 -10.70
C SER A 117 -5.06 2.22 -9.66
N PRO A 118 -4.20 1.45 -8.95
CA PRO A 118 -3.22 2.02 -8.04
C PRO A 118 -2.24 2.99 -8.73
N ILE A 119 -1.85 2.68 -9.95
CA ILE A 119 -0.93 3.52 -10.73
C ILE A 119 -1.63 4.80 -11.17
N ASP A 120 -2.88 4.72 -11.67
CA ASP A 120 -3.70 5.88 -12.03
C ASP A 120 -3.84 6.85 -10.83
N VAL A 121 -4.20 6.31 -9.65
CA VAL A 121 -4.38 7.09 -8.42
C VAL A 121 -3.07 7.78 -8.02
N ALA A 122 -1.94 7.07 -8.07
CA ALA A 122 -0.63 7.61 -7.74
C ALA A 122 -0.23 8.75 -8.70
N LEU A 123 -0.43 8.57 -10.00
CA LEU A 123 -0.14 9.57 -11.02
C LEU A 123 -1.00 10.82 -10.85
N TYR A 124 -2.29 10.65 -10.59
CA TYR A 124 -3.22 11.77 -10.35
C TYR A 124 -2.81 12.56 -9.10
N ALA A 125 -2.55 11.88 -7.99
CA ALA A 125 -2.13 12.52 -6.74
C ALA A 125 -0.82 13.30 -6.92
N ARG A 126 0.13 12.76 -7.66
CA ARG A 126 1.36 13.45 -8.03
C ARG A 126 1.13 14.74 -8.81
N GLN A 127 0.22 14.70 -9.80
CA GLN A 127 -0.17 15.89 -10.57
C GLN A 127 -0.82 16.97 -9.70
N LYS A 128 -1.52 16.56 -8.64
CA LYS A 128 -2.12 17.48 -7.64
C LYS A 128 -1.11 17.99 -6.61
N GLY A 129 0.14 17.56 -6.65
CA GLY A 129 1.21 18.00 -5.75
C GLY A 129 1.23 17.30 -4.39
N LEU A 130 0.64 16.11 -4.27
CA LEU A 130 0.76 15.29 -3.07
C LEU A 130 2.09 14.52 -3.08
N THR A 131 2.59 14.23 -1.88
CA THR A 131 3.65 13.23 -1.71
C THR A 131 3.04 11.83 -1.81
N VAL A 132 3.51 11.05 -2.77
CA VAL A 132 3.02 9.70 -3.03
C VAL A 132 3.93 8.65 -2.39
N ILE A 133 3.37 7.86 -1.48
CA ILE A 133 4.04 6.73 -0.83
C ILE A 133 3.43 5.43 -1.39
N ALA A 134 4.24 4.56 -1.96
CA ALA A 134 3.83 3.22 -2.35
C ALA A 134 4.09 2.22 -1.23
N LEU A 135 3.13 1.36 -0.91
CA LEU A 135 3.34 0.14 -0.14
C LEU A 135 3.14 -1.05 -1.08
N THR A 136 4.21 -1.80 -1.32
CA THR A 136 4.21 -2.89 -2.32
C THR A 136 5.17 -4.01 -1.91
N CYS A 137 5.06 -5.18 -2.52
CA CYS A 137 6.10 -6.20 -2.51
C CYS A 137 7.09 -5.90 -3.66
N LEU A 138 8.25 -5.32 -3.36
CA LEU A 138 9.23 -4.95 -4.38
C LEU A 138 9.73 -6.15 -5.19
N ALA A 139 9.94 -7.31 -4.55
CA ALA A 139 10.36 -8.53 -5.23
C ALA A 139 9.33 -8.96 -6.30
N MET A 140 8.05 -8.99 -5.93
CA MET A 140 6.96 -9.34 -6.85
C MET A 140 6.77 -8.27 -7.92
N SER A 141 6.81 -7.00 -7.53
CA SER A 141 6.58 -5.87 -8.44
C SER A 141 7.66 -5.78 -9.52
N ARG A 142 8.92 -6.04 -9.18
CA ARG A 142 10.03 -6.08 -10.14
C ARG A 142 9.97 -7.27 -11.10
N ALA A 143 9.44 -8.39 -10.64
CA ALA A 143 9.34 -9.63 -11.43
C ALA A 143 8.16 -9.66 -12.40
N THR A 144 7.23 -8.68 -12.32
CA THR A 144 5.99 -8.70 -13.10
C THR A 144 5.90 -7.49 -14.05
N PRO A 145 5.45 -7.66 -15.31
CA PRO A 145 5.19 -6.53 -16.20
C PRO A 145 4.00 -5.71 -15.69
N SER A 146 4.03 -4.40 -15.96
CA SER A 146 2.91 -3.50 -15.68
C SER A 146 1.67 -3.88 -16.51
N GLN A 147 0.50 -3.73 -15.93
CA GLN A 147 -0.80 -3.80 -16.62
C GLN A 147 -1.38 -2.41 -16.92
N HIS A 148 -0.70 -1.35 -16.47
CA HIS A 148 -1.06 0.02 -16.80
C HIS A 148 -0.58 0.39 -18.22
N PRO A 149 -1.40 1.10 -19.03
CA PRO A 149 -1.03 1.49 -20.40
C PRO A 149 0.28 2.27 -20.52
N GLY A 150 0.65 3.03 -19.49
CA GLY A 150 1.91 3.78 -19.43
C GLY A 150 3.15 2.93 -19.15
N GLY A 151 3.02 1.60 -19.00
CA GLY A 151 4.14 0.67 -18.79
C GLY A 151 4.88 0.80 -17.46
N LYS A 152 4.48 1.74 -16.59
CA LYS A 152 5.10 1.94 -15.26
C LYS A 152 4.41 1.10 -14.20
N ARG A 153 5.16 0.69 -13.18
CA ARG A 153 4.66 0.04 -11.96
C ARG A 153 4.55 1.06 -10.84
N LEU A 154 3.80 0.75 -9.80
CA LEU A 154 3.53 1.69 -8.71
C LEU A 154 4.83 2.27 -8.07
N PHE A 155 5.82 1.42 -7.79
CA PHE A 155 7.09 1.86 -7.20
C PHE A 155 7.92 2.79 -8.12
N GLU A 156 7.63 2.82 -9.43
CA GLU A 156 8.32 3.68 -10.39
C GLU A 156 7.68 5.06 -10.52
N VAL A 157 6.48 5.23 -9.98
CA VAL A 157 5.73 6.50 -10.01
C VAL A 157 5.57 7.15 -8.65
N ALA A 158 5.84 6.43 -7.56
CA ALA A 158 5.81 6.95 -6.20
C ALA A 158 7.09 7.74 -5.86
N ASP A 159 6.97 8.67 -4.92
CA ASP A 159 8.11 9.45 -4.40
C ASP A 159 8.89 8.64 -3.35
N HIS A 160 8.18 7.81 -2.59
CA HIS A 160 8.75 6.91 -1.58
C HIS A 160 8.14 5.53 -1.69
N VAL A 161 8.90 4.50 -1.29
CA VAL A 161 8.46 3.11 -1.34
C VAL A 161 8.69 2.42 -0.01
N LEU A 162 7.63 1.82 0.51
CA LEU A 162 7.65 0.88 1.62
C LEU A 162 7.52 -0.53 1.05
N ASP A 163 8.42 -1.42 1.45
CA ASP A 163 8.43 -2.82 0.98
C ASP A 163 7.84 -3.72 2.07
N ASN A 164 6.76 -4.42 1.78
CA ASN A 164 6.21 -5.39 2.73
C ASN A 164 7.06 -6.67 2.84
N GLY A 165 8.15 -6.78 2.08
CA GLY A 165 9.08 -7.91 2.15
C GLY A 165 8.46 -9.25 1.75
N GLY A 166 7.28 -9.25 1.14
CA GLY A 166 6.57 -10.46 0.73
C GLY A 166 7.28 -11.25 -0.36
N VAL A 167 6.71 -12.39 -0.68
CA VAL A 167 7.23 -13.29 -1.73
C VAL A 167 6.32 -13.26 -2.96
N PRO A 168 6.86 -13.53 -4.16
CA PRO A 168 6.03 -13.73 -5.34
C PRO A 168 4.95 -14.80 -5.10
N GLY A 169 3.70 -14.49 -5.47
CA GLY A 169 2.56 -15.36 -5.22
C GLY A 169 1.93 -15.24 -3.82
N ASP A 170 2.55 -14.47 -2.91
CA ASP A 170 2.05 -14.22 -1.55
C ASP A 170 1.70 -15.50 -0.77
N ALA A 171 2.54 -16.53 -0.89
CA ALA A 171 2.34 -17.82 -0.24
C ALA A 171 3.67 -18.35 0.29
N ILE A 172 3.75 -18.59 1.61
CA ILE A 172 5.02 -18.91 2.30
C ILE A 172 5.12 -20.33 2.84
N VAL A 173 4.06 -21.12 2.77
CA VAL A 173 4.02 -22.51 3.29
C VAL A 173 3.67 -23.47 2.18
N ASP A 174 4.47 -24.52 2.05
CA ASP A 174 4.18 -25.65 1.16
C ASP A 174 3.41 -26.75 1.94
N ALA A 175 2.20 -27.03 1.48
CA ALA A 175 1.31 -28.05 2.01
C ALA A 175 1.28 -29.28 1.07
N GLY A 176 2.44 -29.86 0.78
CA GLY A 176 2.54 -31.04 -0.10
C GLY A 176 2.39 -30.70 -1.58
N GLY A 177 3.06 -29.65 -2.05
CA GLY A 177 3.02 -29.17 -3.43
C GLY A 177 1.97 -28.08 -3.68
N VAL A 178 1.18 -27.71 -2.68
CA VAL A 178 0.25 -26.58 -2.74
C VAL A 178 0.76 -25.47 -1.85
N MET A 179 1.09 -24.30 -2.45
CA MET A 179 1.56 -23.13 -1.71
C MET A 179 0.38 -22.37 -1.09
N GLY A 180 0.54 -21.97 0.19
CA GLY A 180 -0.46 -21.21 0.95
C GLY A 180 0.18 -20.27 1.97
N GLY A 181 -0.64 -19.64 2.81
CA GLY A 181 -0.20 -18.75 3.88
C GLY A 181 0.18 -17.35 3.37
N PRO A 182 -0.81 -16.48 3.06
CA PRO A 182 -0.57 -15.09 2.63
C PRO A 182 -0.04 -14.23 3.76
N THR A 183 0.83 -13.27 3.45
CA THR A 183 1.45 -12.37 4.44
C THR A 183 1.30 -10.90 4.10
N SER A 184 0.93 -10.55 2.87
CA SER A 184 0.90 -9.17 2.38
C SER A 184 0.01 -8.25 3.21
N THR A 185 -1.18 -8.72 3.62
CA THR A 185 -2.11 -7.94 4.45
C THR A 185 -1.56 -7.77 5.87
N PHE A 186 -1.12 -8.86 6.50
CA PHE A 186 -0.59 -8.83 7.87
C PHE A 186 0.61 -7.89 7.99
N ILE A 187 1.60 -8.04 7.10
CA ILE A 187 2.81 -7.21 7.13
C ILE A 187 2.48 -5.79 6.67
N GLY A 188 1.64 -5.63 5.66
CA GLY A 188 1.22 -4.32 5.18
C GLY A 188 0.55 -3.48 6.27
N CYS A 189 -0.36 -4.06 7.04
CA CYS A 189 -0.98 -3.42 8.21
C CYS A 189 0.07 -3.02 9.25
N SER A 190 1.04 -3.90 9.54
CA SER A 190 2.12 -3.61 10.49
C SER A 190 2.97 -2.42 10.02
N VAL A 191 3.39 -2.40 8.75
CA VAL A 191 4.19 -1.32 8.16
C VAL A 191 3.45 0.03 8.25
N LEU A 192 2.15 0.06 7.95
CA LEU A 192 1.36 1.29 8.07
C LEU A 192 1.21 1.74 9.52
N ASN A 193 0.98 0.83 10.46
CA ASN A 193 0.90 1.18 11.87
C ASN A 193 2.24 1.72 12.39
N TRP A 194 3.39 1.17 11.96
CA TRP A 194 4.70 1.72 12.32
C TRP A 194 4.88 3.14 11.77
N LEU A 195 4.45 3.39 10.53
CA LEU A 195 4.52 4.71 9.91
C LEU A 195 3.64 5.73 10.63
N MET A 196 2.43 5.33 11.07
CA MET A 196 1.50 6.24 11.76
C MET A 196 1.92 6.54 13.20
N LEU A 197 2.76 5.70 13.80
CA LEU A 197 3.27 5.90 15.17
C LEU A 197 4.59 6.68 15.21
N ALA A 198 5.29 6.83 14.10
CA ALA A 198 6.58 7.51 14.01
C ALA A 198 6.40 9.04 13.95
#